data_63e4a7ecdeed20af9f5bf7e530bdc61e
#
_entry.id   63e4a7ecdeed20af9f5bf7e530bdc61e
#
_cell.length_a   1.000
_cell.length_b   1.000
_cell.length_c   1.000
_cell.angle_alpha   90.00
_cell.angle_beta   90.00
_cell.angle_gamma   90.00
#
_symmetry.space_group_name_H-M   'P 1'
#
loop_
_entity.id
_entity.type
_entity.pdbx_description
1 polymer ?
#
loop_
_entity_poly.entity_id
_entity_poly.type
_entity_poly.pdbx_seq_one_letter_code
_entity_poly.pdbx_strand_id
1 'polypeptide(L)'
;MNYIKVSQAAEKWGLSARRVRVLCKENKIEGVIRKGNLYMIPENAQKPADGRKKSSRQTISFEKIEQLKSELDSCRPLTQGELERLNEEFMIEFTYNSNAIEGNTLTLQETAMVLEGITIDQKPLKDHLEAVGHKDAFLYVQDIVSSKKPLTEFVIKNIHSLVLMNRPEDKGVYRRVSVRIMGAYTEPVQPYMIESKTSELLTENEKRKGTMNIFERIARFHLEFESIHPFIDGNGRTGRLLMNFELMQYGYPPINVKFADRKRYYDAFDSYSRNQDAKPMINLIAEYVTERLEQYLRIINM
;
A
#
# COMPACT_ATOMS: atom_id res chain seq x y z
N MET A 1 -40.24 13.37 27.37
CA MET A 1 -38.85 13.34 26.86
C MET A 1 -38.65 14.50 25.91
N ASN A 2 -37.65 15.32 26.15
CA ASN A 2 -37.31 16.40 25.23
C ASN A 2 -36.48 15.85 24.07
N TYR A 3 -36.70 16.41 22.88
CA TYR A 3 -36.00 16.02 21.66
C TYR A 3 -35.31 17.23 21.00
N ILE A 4 -34.11 17.02 20.53
CA ILE A 4 -33.31 18.02 19.80
C ILE A 4 -33.18 17.68 18.32
N LYS A 5 -32.94 18.70 17.49
CA LYS A 5 -32.68 18.51 16.06
C LYS A 5 -31.30 17.95 15.80
N VAL A 6 -31.11 17.36 14.65
CA VAL A 6 -29.78 16.84 14.17
C VAL A 6 -28.68 17.89 14.28
N SER A 7 -28.96 19.17 13.97
CA SER A 7 -27.98 20.26 14.09
C SER A 7 -27.51 20.50 15.52
N GLN A 8 -28.42 20.46 16.47
CA GLN A 8 -28.14 20.66 17.90
C GLN A 8 -27.34 19.45 18.47
N ALA A 9 -27.69 18.23 18.07
CA ALA A 9 -26.93 17.03 18.43
C ALA A 9 -25.52 17.04 17.79
N ALA A 10 -25.40 17.53 16.58
CA ALA A 10 -24.12 17.67 15.88
C ALA A 10 -23.17 18.62 16.63
N GLU A 11 -23.67 19.77 17.05
CA GLU A 11 -22.96 20.76 17.85
C GLU A 11 -22.54 20.16 19.20
N LYS A 12 -23.51 19.56 19.93
CA LYS A 12 -23.28 18.93 21.24
C LYS A 12 -22.21 17.84 21.20
N TRP A 13 -22.12 17.08 20.11
CA TRP A 13 -21.22 15.94 19.98
C TRP A 13 -19.94 16.24 19.21
N GLY A 14 -19.78 17.46 18.67
CA GLY A 14 -18.64 17.83 17.83
C GLY A 14 -18.60 17.02 16.55
N LEU A 15 -19.74 16.75 15.91
CA LEU A 15 -19.90 15.99 14.68
C LEU A 15 -20.52 16.84 13.59
N SER A 16 -20.34 16.46 12.31
CA SER A 16 -21.11 17.07 11.23
C SER A 16 -22.57 16.60 11.26
N ALA A 17 -23.52 17.45 10.87
CA ALA A 17 -24.94 17.10 10.77
C ALA A 17 -25.17 15.90 9.83
N ARG A 18 -24.32 15.75 8.78
CA ARG A 18 -24.34 14.60 7.87
C ARG A 18 -24.01 13.31 8.63
N ARG A 19 -22.99 13.33 9.51
CA ARG A 19 -22.59 12.15 10.30
C ARG A 19 -23.67 11.74 11.28
N VAL A 20 -24.32 12.71 11.95
CA VAL A 20 -25.42 12.44 12.87
C VAL A 20 -26.61 11.78 12.14
N ARG A 21 -26.96 12.25 10.92
CA ARG A 21 -28.02 11.60 10.11
C ARG A 21 -27.68 10.15 9.76
N VAL A 22 -26.42 9.86 9.45
CA VAL A 22 -25.97 8.49 9.19
C VAL A 22 -26.14 7.62 10.44
N LEU A 23 -25.75 8.12 11.62
CA LEU A 23 -25.91 7.39 12.90
C LEU A 23 -27.39 7.13 13.22
N CYS A 24 -28.28 8.08 12.91
CA CYS A 24 -29.73 7.89 13.04
C CYS A 24 -30.23 6.80 12.08
N LYS A 25 -29.80 6.84 10.81
CA LYS A 25 -30.17 5.86 9.78
C LYS A 25 -29.69 4.44 10.12
N GLU A 26 -28.54 4.34 10.75
CA GLU A 26 -27.92 3.07 11.17
C GLU A 26 -28.44 2.56 12.55
N ASN A 27 -29.47 3.23 13.12
CA ASN A 27 -30.02 2.92 14.44
C ASN A 27 -28.97 2.90 15.58
N LYS A 28 -27.90 3.69 15.46
CA LYS A 28 -26.81 3.76 16.46
C LYS A 28 -27.09 4.75 17.60
N ILE A 29 -28.19 5.46 17.55
CA ILE A 29 -28.63 6.39 18.59
C ILE A 29 -29.98 5.88 19.12
N GLU A 30 -30.00 5.51 20.38
CA GLU A 30 -31.18 4.98 21.04
C GLU A 30 -32.28 6.06 21.19
N GLY A 31 -33.54 5.69 20.97
CA GLY A 31 -34.68 6.57 21.15
C GLY A 31 -34.89 7.62 20.06
N VAL A 32 -34.22 7.54 18.92
CA VAL A 32 -34.44 8.43 17.77
C VAL A 32 -35.86 8.22 17.23
N ILE A 33 -36.60 9.31 17.01
CA ILE A 33 -37.86 9.28 16.28
C ILE A 33 -37.76 10.05 14.97
N ARG A 34 -38.57 9.66 13.99
CA ARG A 34 -38.66 10.35 12.70
C ARG A 34 -39.97 11.08 12.59
N LYS A 35 -39.92 12.43 12.41
CA LYS A 35 -41.08 13.29 12.10
C LYS A 35 -40.96 13.77 10.65
N GLY A 36 -41.69 13.13 9.73
CA GLY A 36 -41.56 13.37 8.29
C GLY A 36 -40.15 13.04 7.81
N ASN A 37 -39.43 14.01 7.25
CA ASN A 37 -38.03 13.84 6.77
C ASN A 37 -36.98 14.23 7.81
N LEU A 38 -37.36 14.55 9.05
CA LEU A 38 -36.46 14.99 10.09
C LEU A 38 -36.28 13.93 11.17
N TYR A 39 -35.01 13.68 11.55
CA TYR A 39 -34.67 12.89 12.72
C TYR A 39 -34.72 13.82 13.98
N MET A 40 -35.38 13.33 15.04
CA MET A 40 -35.44 13.95 16.36
C MET A 40 -34.73 13.03 17.34
N ILE A 41 -33.77 13.56 18.06
CA ILE A 41 -32.85 12.82 18.93
C ILE A 41 -33.20 13.17 20.38
N PRO A 42 -33.30 12.19 21.29
CA PRO A 42 -33.51 12.50 22.69
C PRO A 42 -32.42 13.43 23.22
N GLU A 43 -32.77 14.46 23.95
CA GLU A 43 -31.82 15.45 24.47
C GLU A 43 -30.76 14.84 25.39
N ASN A 44 -31.14 13.76 26.11
CA ASN A 44 -30.25 13.00 26.98
C ASN A 44 -29.47 11.90 26.25
N ALA A 45 -29.64 11.72 24.93
CA ALA A 45 -28.90 10.73 24.18
C ALA A 45 -27.39 11.00 24.25
N GLN A 46 -26.64 9.95 24.50
CA GLN A 46 -25.17 10.01 24.49
C GLN A 46 -24.65 9.89 23.05
N LYS A 47 -23.51 10.53 22.81
CA LYS A 47 -22.77 10.36 21.58
C LYS A 47 -22.45 8.86 21.39
N PRO A 48 -22.92 8.21 20.32
CA PRO A 48 -22.56 6.82 20.07
C PRO A 48 -21.05 6.67 20.08
N ALA A 49 -20.56 5.61 20.72
CA ALA A 49 -19.15 5.28 20.68
C ALA A 49 -18.73 5.23 19.19
N ASP A 50 -17.63 5.89 18.86
CA ASP A 50 -17.07 5.81 17.52
C ASP A 50 -16.71 4.34 17.30
N GLY A 51 -17.54 3.63 16.52
CA GLY A 51 -17.34 2.22 16.21
C GLY A 51 -16.10 1.97 15.34
N ARG A 52 -15.37 3.02 14.97
CA ARG A 52 -13.96 2.90 14.72
C ARG A 52 -13.32 2.56 16.06
N LYS A 53 -13.18 1.27 16.36
CA LYS A 53 -12.10 0.87 17.24
C LYS A 53 -10.89 1.68 16.76
N LYS A 54 -10.43 2.65 17.56
CA LYS A 54 -9.01 2.83 17.71
C LYS A 54 -8.57 1.46 18.21
N SER A 55 -8.27 0.53 17.32
CA SER A 55 -7.37 -0.51 17.71
C SER A 55 -6.22 0.28 18.31
N SER A 56 -5.95 0.08 19.58
CA SER A 56 -4.64 0.31 20.11
C SER A 56 -3.78 -0.52 19.17
N ARG A 57 -3.23 0.13 18.12
CA ARG A 57 -2.36 -0.55 17.18
C ARG A 57 -1.19 -0.95 18.03
N GLN A 58 -1.21 -2.20 18.49
CA GLN A 58 -0.04 -2.82 19.05
C GLN A 58 1.04 -2.63 18.00
N THR A 59 2.10 -1.94 18.36
CA THR A 59 3.34 -1.94 17.57
C THR A 59 3.62 -3.41 17.34
N ILE A 60 3.57 -3.86 16.08
CA ILE A 60 3.78 -5.27 15.79
C ILE A 60 5.21 -5.57 16.22
N SER A 61 5.36 -6.53 17.11
CA SER A 61 6.67 -6.97 17.56
C SER A 61 7.35 -7.67 16.38
N PHE A 62 8.53 -7.22 16.00
CA PHE A 62 9.36 -7.91 15.02
C PHE A 62 9.66 -9.34 15.45
N GLU A 63 9.73 -9.61 16.76
CA GLU A 63 9.87 -10.95 17.33
C GLU A 63 8.73 -11.88 16.87
N LYS A 64 7.49 -11.38 16.80
CA LYS A 64 6.38 -12.17 16.26
C LYS A 64 6.59 -12.54 14.80
N ILE A 65 7.10 -11.63 13.98
CA ILE A 65 7.38 -11.89 12.57
C ILE A 65 8.48 -12.92 12.42
N GLU A 66 9.55 -12.80 13.21
CA GLU A 66 10.67 -13.76 13.23
C GLU A 66 10.21 -15.15 13.69
N GLN A 67 9.32 -15.23 14.68
CA GLN A 67 8.70 -16.49 15.11
C GLN A 67 7.89 -17.14 14.00
N LEU A 68 7.00 -16.39 13.34
CA LEU A 68 6.19 -16.88 12.22
C LEU A 68 7.07 -17.32 11.04
N LYS A 69 8.14 -16.57 10.77
CA LYS A 69 9.10 -16.92 9.71
C LYS A 69 9.84 -18.21 10.05
N SER A 70 10.33 -18.35 11.29
CA SER A 70 10.99 -19.56 11.77
C SER A 70 10.06 -20.78 11.74
N GLU A 71 8.79 -20.59 12.13
CA GLU A 71 7.75 -21.62 12.02
C GLU A 71 7.56 -22.04 10.56
N LEU A 72 7.39 -21.07 9.65
CA LEU A 72 7.24 -21.34 8.22
C LEU A 72 8.45 -22.10 7.65
N ASP A 73 9.67 -21.71 8.02
CA ASP A 73 10.90 -22.34 7.55
C ASP A 73 11.09 -23.77 8.11
N SER A 74 10.47 -24.08 9.25
CA SER A 74 10.47 -25.42 9.86
C SER A 74 9.38 -26.37 9.31
N CYS A 75 8.38 -25.80 8.62
CA CYS A 75 7.32 -26.60 8.00
C CYS A 75 7.83 -27.35 6.76
N ARG A 76 7.00 -28.30 6.28
CA ARG A 76 7.23 -28.86 4.95
C ARG A 76 7.23 -27.75 3.89
N PRO A 77 8.00 -27.89 2.81
CA PRO A 77 7.88 -26.95 1.71
C PRO A 77 6.46 -27.01 1.10
N LEU A 78 6.00 -25.87 0.60
CA LEU A 78 4.79 -25.82 -0.21
C LEU A 78 4.97 -26.69 -1.46
N THR A 79 3.95 -27.41 -1.81
CA THR A 79 3.92 -28.13 -3.10
C THR A 79 3.89 -27.14 -4.25
N GLN A 80 4.27 -27.57 -5.45
CA GLN A 80 4.26 -26.72 -6.63
C GLN A 80 2.87 -26.12 -6.90
N GLY A 81 1.80 -26.91 -6.77
CA GLY A 81 0.43 -26.42 -6.97
C GLY A 81 -0.01 -25.40 -5.92
N GLU A 82 0.40 -25.56 -4.65
CA GLU A 82 0.15 -24.56 -3.60
C GLU A 82 0.88 -23.24 -3.90
N LEU A 83 2.13 -23.32 -4.36
CA LEU A 83 2.92 -22.14 -4.74
C LEU A 83 2.33 -21.45 -5.97
N GLU A 84 1.97 -22.18 -7.00
CA GLU A 84 1.35 -21.63 -8.21
C GLU A 84 0.07 -20.88 -7.87
N ARG A 85 -0.83 -21.49 -7.11
CA ARG A 85 -2.07 -20.87 -6.67
C ARG A 85 -1.83 -19.59 -5.84
N LEU A 86 -0.93 -19.66 -4.86
CA LEU A 86 -0.58 -18.50 -4.03
C LEU A 86 0.01 -17.36 -4.84
N ASN A 87 0.85 -17.67 -5.83
CA ASN A 87 1.46 -16.69 -6.71
C ASN A 87 0.44 -16.07 -7.66
N GLU A 88 -0.49 -16.86 -8.20
CA GLU A 88 -1.55 -16.37 -9.09
C GLU A 88 -2.51 -15.43 -8.34
N GLU A 89 -3.04 -15.86 -7.19
CA GLU A 89 -3.89 -15.03 -6.34
C GLU A 89 -3.17 -13.72 -5.95
N PHE A 90 -1.91 -13.83 -5.53
CA PHE A 90 -1.11 -12.65 -5.17
C PHE A 90 -0.88 -11.72 -6.35
N MET A 91 -0.55 -12.26 -7.52
CA MET A 91 -0.30 -11.48 -8.74
C MET A 91 -1.50 -10.60 -9.10
N ILE A 92 -2.70 -11.18 -9.09
CA ILE A 92 -3.95 -10.47 -9.39
C ILE A 92 -4.21 -9.37 -8.37
N GLU A 93 -4.17 -9.71 -7.08
CA GLU A 93 -4.43 -8.76 -6.00
C GLU A 93 -3.40 -7.62 -5.96
N PHE A 94 -2.12 -7.94 -6.09
CA PHE A 94 -1.03 -6.97 -6.05
C PHE A 94 -1.10 -6.01 -7.25
N THR A 95 -1.36 -6.54 -8.45
CA THR A 95 -1.56 -5.73 -9.64
C THR A 95 -2.76 -4.80 -9.49
N TYR A 96 -3.90 -5.33 -9.03
CA TYR A 96 -5.08 -4.52 -8.78
C TYR A 96 -4.80 -3.41 -7.77
N ASN A 97 -4.37 -3.75 -6.56
CA ASN A 97 -4.21 -2.78 -5.49
C ASN A 97 -3.15 -1.73 -5.82
N SER A 98 -2.01 -2.14 -6.36
CA SER A 98 -0.91 -1.25 -6.71
C SER A 98 -1.30 -0.23 -7.77
N ASN A 99 -2.09 -0.62 -8.78
CA ASN A 99 -2.59 0.29 -9.80
C ASN A 99 -3.78 1.13 -9.30
N ALA A 100 -4.70 0.56 -8.51
CA ALA A 100 -5.83 1.30 -7.94
C ALA A 100 -5.39 2.43 -7.01
N ILE A 101 -4.30 2.27 -6.25
CA ILE A 101 -3.68 3.32 -5.44
C ILE A 101 -3.34 4.53 -6.31
N GLU A 102 -2.88 4.33 -7.54
CA GLU A 102 -2.50 5.37 -8.49
C GLU A 102 -3.68 5.85 -9.38
N GLY A 103 -4.88 5.32 -9.15
CA GLY A 103 -6.09 5.79 -9.81
C GLY A 103 -6.51 5.00 -11.05
N ASN A 104 -5.92 3.82 -11.29
CA ASN A 104 -6.41 2.88 -12.31
C ASN A 104 -7.86 2.47 -11.99
N THR A 105 -8.69 2.34 -13.02
CA THR A 105 -10.14 2.16 -12.88
C THR A 105 -10.63 0.71 -13.01
N LEU A 106 -9.72 -0.24 -13.24
CA LEU A 106 -10.06 -1.66 -13.27
C LEU A 106 -10.48 -2.14 -11.87
N THR A 107 -11.50 -2.97 -11.81
CA THR A 107 -11.84 -3.74 -10.61
C THR A 107 -10.91 -4.94 -10.45
N LEU A 108 -10.95 -5.62 -9.30
CA LEU A 108 -10.16 -6.84 -9.08
C LEU A 108 -10.47 -7.92 -10.13
N GLN A 109 -11.76 -8.13 -10.44
CA GLN A 109 -12.18 -9.10 -11.45
C GLN A 109 -11.74 -8.70 -12.86
N GLU A 110 -11.88 -7.42 -13.23
CA GLU A 110 -11.42 -6.90 -14.52
C GLU A 110 -9.90 -7.00 -14.64
N THR A 111 -9.16 -6.76 -13.54
CA THR A 111 -7.71 -6.96 -13.51
C THR A 111 -7.36 -8.43 -13.80
N ALA A 112 -8.02 -9.39 -13.16
CA ALA A 112 -7.81 -10.82 -13.44
C ALA A 112 -8.03 -11.14 -14.92
N MET A 113 -9.15 -10.68 -15.50
CA MET A 113 -9.45 -10.87 -16.93
C MET A 113 -8.39 -10.25 -17.85
N VAL A 114 -7.92 -9.04 -17.53
CA VAL A 114 -6.86 -8.37 -18.31
C VAL A 114 -5.55 -9.16 -18.26
N LEU A 115 -5.20 -9.73 -17.09
CA LEU A 115 -3.99 -10.56 -16.94
C LEU A 115 -4.08 -11.89 -17.70
N GLU A 116 -5.30 -12.34 -18.02
CA GLU A 116 -5.59 -13.47 -18.92
C GLU A 116 -5.65 -13.07 -20.41
N GLY A 117 -5.44 -11.79 -20.73
CA GLY A 117 -5.45 -11.28 -22.10
C GLY A 117 -6.80 -10.82 -22.61
N ILE A 118 -7.81 -10.68 -21.74
CA ILE A 118 -9.15 -10.21 -22.10
C ILE A 118 -9.19 -8.69 -21.98
N THR A 119 -9.70 -8.01 -23.01
CA THR A 119 -9.92 -6.57 -22.99
C THR A 119 -11.28 -6.25 -22.37
N ILE A 120 -11.33 -5.23 -21.53
CA ILE A 120 -12.55 -4.78 -20.86
C ILE A 120 -13.13 -3.58 -21.59
N ASP A 121 -14.39 -3.70 -22.01
CA ASP A 121 -15.10 -2.60 -22.69
C ASP A 121 -15.21 -1.37 -21.78
N GLN A 122 -15.21 -0.18 -22.39
CA GLN A 122 -15.32 1.12 -21.71
C GLN A 122 -14.23 1.43 -20.66
N LYS A 123 -13.14 0.65 -20.63
CA LYS A 123 -11.97 0.98 -19.82
C LYS A 123 -10.85 1.56 -20.69
N PRO A 124 -10.11 2.57 -20.18
CA PRO A 124 -9.00 3.14 -20.92
C PRO A 124 -7.94 2.10 -21.28
N LEU A 125 -7.38 2.15 -22.47
CA LEU A 125 -6.24 1.29 -22.87
C LEU A 125 -5.06 1.46 -21.90
N LYS A 126 -4.84 2.67 -21.39
CA LYS A 126 -3.84 2.96 -20.37
C LYS A 126 -3.98 2.01 -19.17
N ASP A 127 -5.19 1.80 -18.66
CA ASP A 127 -5.43 0.98 -17.47
C ASP A 127 -5.07 -0.50 -17.71
N HIS A 128 -5.33 -1.01 -18.92
CA HIS A 128 -4.93 -2.35 -19.34
C HIS A 128 -3.40 -2.48 -19.40
N LEU A 129 -2.73 -1.53 -20.06
CA LEU A 129 -1.26 -1.54 -20.18
C LEU A 129 -0.57 -1.40 -18.83
N GLU A 130 -1.13 -0.63 -17.90
CA GLU A 130 -0.63 -0.53 -16.53
C GLU A 130 -0.74 -1.86 -15.77
N ALA A 131 -1.85 -2.59 -15.93
CA ALA A 131 -2.02 -3.90 -15.30
C ALA A 131 -1.03 -4.94 -15.88
N VAL A 132 -0.92 -5.02 -17.21
CA VAL A 132 0.03 -5.93 -17.89
C VAL A 132 1.47 -5.58 -17.51
N GLY A 133 1.85 -4.31 -17.61
CA GLY A 133 3.21 -3.86 -17.29
C GLY A 133 3.57 -4.09 -15.82
N HIS A 134 2.60 -3.94 -14.89
CA HIS A 134 2.84 -4.23 -13.48
C HIS A 134 3.07 -5.74 -13.22
N LYS A 135 2.30 -6.61 -13.88
CA LYS A 135 2.53 -8.06 -13.85
C LYS A 135 3.93 -8.40 -14.35
N ASP A 136 4.30 -7.88 -15.53
CA ASP A 136 5.62 -8.16 -16.15
C ASP A 136 6.76 -7.66 -15.26
N ALA A 137 6.58 -6.48 -14.62
CA ALA A 137 7.54 -5.94 -13.67
C ALA A 137 7.69 -6.81 -12.42
N PHE A 138 6.61 -7.40 -11.91
CA PHE A 138 6.69 -8.31 -10.77
C PHE A 138 7.34 -9.65 -11.14
N LEU A 139 7.05 -10.22 -12.31
CA LEU A 139 7.72 -11.41 -12.82
C LEU A 139 9.22 -11.16 -12.98
N TYR A 140 9.62 -10.00 -13.51
CA TYR A 140 11.02 -9.60 -13.56
C TYR A 140 11.65 -9.50 -12.16
N VAL A 141 10.94 -8.94 -11.17
CA VAL A 141 11.41 -8.90 -9.78
C VAL A 141 11.64 -10.31 -9.22
N GLN A 142 10.73 -11.25 -9.47
CA GLN A 142 10.90 -12.65 -9.05
C GLN A 142 12.14 -13.30 -9.69
N ASP A 143 12.38 -13.06 -10.99
CA ASP A 143 13.55 -13.60 -11.71
C ASP A 143 14.86 -13.06 -11.12
N ILE A 144 14.97 -11.75 -10.91
CA ILE A 144 16.21 -11.16 -10.38
C ILE A 144 16.46 -11.56 -8.90
N VAL A 145 15.41 -11.81 -8.11
CA VAL A 145 15.53 -12.34 -6.75
C VAL A 145 16.03 -13.78 -6.79
N SER A 146 15.43 -14.64 -7.63
CA SER A 146 15.84 -16.05 -7.76
C SER A 146 17.29 -16.18 -8.26
N SER A 147 17.70 -15.26 -9.12
CA SER A 147 19.08 -15.14 -9.63
C SER A 147 20.03 -14.45 -8.66
N LYS A 148 19.57 -14.06 -7.45
CA LYS A 148 20.36 -13.37 -6.42
C LYS A 148 21.07 -12.10 -6.91
N LYS A 149 20.47 -11.40 -7.88
CA LYS A 149 21.03 -10.15 -8.40
C LYS A 149 20.90 -9.03 -7.38
N PRO A 150 21.90 -8.17 -7.21
CA PRO A 150 21.83 -7.04 -6.29
C PRO A 150 20.86 -5.96 -6.82
N LEU A 151 20.32 -5.16 -5.91
CA LEU A 151 19.58 -3.96 -6.26
C LEU A 151 20.54 -2.89 -6.78
N THR A 152 20.34 -2.47 -8.02
CA THR A 152 21.14 -1.45 -8.68
C THR A 152 20.23 -0.41 -9.36
N GLU A 153 20.79 0.71 -9.74
CA GLU A 153 20.10 1.72 -10.55
C GLU A 153 19.53 1.11 -11.86
N PHE A 154 20.29 0.22 -12.49
CA PHE A 154 19.86 -0.51 -13.69
C PHE A 154 18.59 -1.35 -13.41
N VAL A 155 18.55 -2.05 -12.28
CA VAL A 155 17.38 -2.84 -11.86
C VAL A 155 16.17 -1.92 -11.64
N ILE A 156 16.35 -0.78 -10.95
CA ILE A 156 15.28 0.21 -10.73
C ILE A 156 14.72 0.70 -12.06
N LYS A 157 15.58 1.08 -13.00
CA LYS A 157 15.17 1.56 -14.34
C LYS A 157 14.45 0.49 -15.15
N ASN A 158 14.87 -0.77 -15.06
CA ASN A 158 14.22 -1.87 -15.76
C ASN A 158 12.82 -2.15 -15.18
N ILE A 159 12.68 -2.21 -13.85
CA ILE A 159 11.36 -2.33 -13.20
C ILE A 159 10.44 -1.20 -13.65
N HIS A 160 10.93 0.04 -13.61
CA HIS A 160 10.14 1.19 -14.05
C HIS A 160 9.79 1.12 -15.54
N SER A 161 10.67 0.61 -16.39
CA SER A 161 10.41 0.50 -17.84
C SER A 161 9.25 -0.45 -18.15
N LEU A 162 9.05 -1.48 -17.33
CA LEU A 162 7.93 -2.40 -17.42
C LEU A 162 6.66 -1.77 -16.84
N VAL A 163 6.77 -1.11 -15.69
CA VAL A 163 5.63 -0.38 -15.05
C VAL A 163 5.05 0.69 -15.96
N LEU A 164 5.88 1.43 -16.69
CA LEU A 164 5.45 2.56 -17.56
C LEU A 164 5.39 2.18 -19.04
N MET A 165 4.83 1.00 -19.33
CA MET A 165 4.73 0.46 -20.69
C MET A 165 3.96 1.38 -21.65
N ASN A 166 3.00 2.15 -21.14
CA ASN A 166 2.15 3.05 -21.91
C ASN A 166 2.79 4.40 -22.32
N ARG A 167 4.07 4.64 -21.91
CA ARG A 167 4.82 5.88 -22.21
C ARG A 167 6.25 5.55 -22.65
N PRO A 168 6.43 5.15 -23.91
CA PRO A 168 7.72 4.65 -24.42
C PRO A 168 8.90 5.61 -24.24
N GLU A 169 8.65 6.92 -24.29
CA GLU A 169 9.64 7.99 -24.16
C GLU A 169 10.15 8.22 -22.72
N ASP A 170 9.34 7.84 -21.73
CA ASP A 170 9.63 8.07 -20.31
C ASP A 170 10.04 6.80 -19.55
N LYS A 171 9.76 5.62 -20.13
CA LYS A 171 10.03 4.34 -19.47
C LYS A 171 11.49 4.11 -19.16
N GLY A 172 11.82 3.84 -17.89
CA GLY A 172 13.20 3.59 -17.46
C GLY A 172 14.10 4.83 -17.47
N VAL A 173 13.56 6.03 -17.73
CA VAL A 173 14.31 7.27 -17.84
C VAL A 173 13.95 8.21 -16.69
N TYR A 174 14.96 8.76 -16.01
CA TYR A 174 14.74 9.76 -15.00
C TYR A 174 14.16 11.04 -15.61
N ARG A 175 13.22 11.65 -14.87
CA ARG A 175 12.58 12.91 -15.31
C ARG A 175 13.60 14.04 -15.48
N ARG A 176 13.38 14.83 -16.49
CA ARG A 176 14.18 16.02 -16.81
C ARG A 176 13.50 17.31 -16.39
N VAL A 177 12.30 17.21 -15.85
CA VAL A 177 11.49 18.35 -15.41
C VAL A 177 11.18 18.24 -13.92
N SER A 178 11.01 19.40 -13.27
CA SER A 178 10.50 19.44 -11.90
C SER A 178 9.05 18.98 -11.88
N VAL A 179 8.69 18.17 -10.89
CA VAL A 179 7.32 17.69 -10.67
C VAL A 179 6.86 18.08 -9.29
N ARG A 180 5.55 18.12 -9.11
CA ARG A 180 4.90 18.33 -7.81
C ARG A 180 4.00 17.15 -7.50
N ILE A 181 4.14 16.58 -6.32
CA ILE A 181 3.24 15.53 -5.85
C ILE A 181 2.04 16.23 -5.21
N MET A 182 0.86 16.03 -5.82
CA MET A 182 -0.37 16.66 -5.32
C MET A 182 -0.71 16.17 -3.92
N GLY A 183 -0.84 17.11 -2.98
CA GLY A 183 -1.14 16.82 -1.58
C GLY A 183 0.05 16.43 -0.71
N ALA A 184 1.26 16.29 -1.26
CA ALA A 184 2.47 16.06 -0.46
C ALA A 184 3.01 17.37 0.14
N TYR A 185 3.66 17.24 1.29
CA TYR A 185 4.30 18.37 2.00
C TYR A 185 5.71 18.68 1.50
N THR A 186 6.37 17.71 0.88
CA THR A 186 7.73 17.87 0.35
C THR A 186 7.70 17.96 -1.16
N GLU A 187 8.58 18.80 -1.68
CA GLU A 187 8.88 18.84 -3.11
C GLU A 187 9.94 17.78 -3.43
N PRO A 188 9.75 16.99 -4.50
CA PRO A 188 10.75 16.06 -4.98
C PRO A 188 12.06 16.78 -5.32
N VAL A 189 13.16 16.02 -5.31
CA VAL A 189 14.48 16.58 -5.63
C VAL A 189 14.51 17.18 -7.04
N GLN A 190 15.38 18.18 -7.26
CA GLN A 190 15.55 18.77 -8.59
C GLN A 190 16.09 17.74 -9.59
N PRO A 191 15.71 17.81 -10.88
CA PRO A 191 16.09 16.80 -11.87
C PRO A 191 17.60 16.52 -11.94
N TYR A 192 18.44 17.52 -11.85
CA TYR A 192 19.91 17.38 -11.90
C TYR A 192 20.51 16.65 -10.69
N MET A 193 19.75 16.47 -9.61
CA MET A 193 20.16 15.75 -8.40
C MET A 193 19.71 14.30 -8.36
N ILE A 194 18.82 13.87 -9.26
CA ILE A 194 18.17 12.55 -9.17
C ILE A 194 19.20 11.42 -9.20
N GLU A 195 20.13 11.46 -10.13
CA GLU A 195 21.13 10.39 -10.29
C GLU A 195 22.02 10.27 -9.04
N SER A 196 22.54 11.38 -8.53
CA SER A 196 23.36 11.39 -7.31
C SER A 196 22.57 10.93 -6.10
N LYS A 197 21.32 11.37 -5.95
CA LYS A 197 20.46 10.99 -4.82
C LYS A 197 20.01 9.52 -4.88
N THR A 198 19.79 8.98 -6.05
CA THR A 198 19.50 7.56 -6.21
C THR A 198 20.72 6.70 -5.90
N SER A 199 21.91 7.11 -6.34
CA SER A 199 23.16 6.43 -5.99
C SER A 199 23.45 6.49 -4.48
N GLU A 200 23.22 7.64 -3.85
CA GLU A 200 23.33 7.81 -2.39
C GLU A 200 22.35 6.89 -1.65
N LEU A 201 21.07 6.85 -2.07
CA LEU A 201 20.05 5.97 -1.52
C LEU A 201 20.46 4.49 -1.56
N LEU A 202 20.95 4.01 -2.71
CA LEU A 202 21.42 2.64 -2.85
C LEU A 202 22.61 2.33 -1.93
N THR A 203 23.57 3.25 -1.86
CA THR A 203 24.75 3.12 -0.99
C THR A 203 24.36 3.07 0.47
N GLU A 204 23.47 3.96 0.93
CA GLU A 204 22.99 3.98 2.30
C GLU A 204 22.14 2.73 2.63
N ASN A 205 21.34 2.25 1.69
CA ASN A 205 20.58 1.00 1.87
C ASN A 205 21.53 -0.20 2.10
N GLU A 206 22.63 -0.28 1.36
CA GLU A 206 23.64 -1.34 1.58
C GLU A 206 24.34 -1.20 2.94
N LYS A 207 24.74 0.00 3.36
CA LYS A 207 25.35 0.23 4.68
C LYS A 207 24.43 -0.14 5.85
N ARG A 208 23.13 0.03 5.67
CA ARG A 208 22.13 -0.31 6.69
C ARG A 208 21.91 -1.83 6.83
N LYS A 209 22.36 -2.64 5.86
CA LYS A 209 22.32 -4.11 5.97
C LYS A 209 23.17 -4.59 7.16
N GLY A 210 22.59 -5.42 7.98
CA GLY A 210 23.26 -5.96 9.19
C GLY A 210 23.34 -5.02 10.39
N THR A 211 23.00 -3.74 10.25
CA THR A 211 22.98 -2.75 11.34
C THR A 211 21.60 -2.27 11.72
N MET A 212 20.63 -2.42 10.83
CA MET A 212 19.25 -1.99 10.99
C MET A 212 18.31 -3.17 10.79
N ASN A 213 17.19 -3.18 11.53
CA ASN A 213 16.14 -4.17 11.31
C ASN A 213 15.65 -4.10 9.85
N ILE A 214 15.40 -5.26 9.23
CA ILE A 214 15.04 -5.36 7.81
C ILE A 214 13.79 -4.55 7.46
N PHE A 215 12.75 -4.58 8.29
CA PHE A 215 11.50 -3.86 8.02
C PHE A 215 11.67 -2.35 8.14
N GLU A 216 12.49 -1.90 9.08
CA GLU A 216 12.86 -0.50 9.19
C GLU A 216 13.68 -0.05 7.97
N ARG A 217 14.65 -0.84 7.54
CA ARG A 217 15.48 -0.54 6.38
C ARG A 217 14.65 -0.44 5.09
N ILE A 218 13.76 -1.40 4.85
CA ILE A 218 12.87 -1.43 3.68
C ILE A 218 11.91 -0.24 3.70
N ALA A 219 11.33 0.08 4.86
CA ALA A 219 10.44 1.22 5.02
C ALA A 219 11.15 2.55 4.71
N ARG A 220 12.36 2.74 5.25
CA ARG A 220 13.17 3.94 4.99
C ARG A 220 13.56 4.04 3.52
N PHE A 221 14.02 2.94 2.92
CA PHE A 221 14.35 2.91 1.50
C PHE A 221 13.17 3.34 0.64
N HIS A 222 11.98 2.79 0.92
CA HIS A 222 10.75 3.13 0.19
C HIS A 222 10.36 4.61 0.35
N LEU A 223 10.41 5.13 1.59
CA LEU A 223 10.12 6.53 1.89
C LEU A 223 11.11 7.49 1.22
N GLU A 224 12.40 7.16 1.25
CA GLU A 224 13.47 7.95 0.65
C GLU A 224 13.39 7.91 -0.90
N PHE A 225 13.09 6.73 -1.49
CA PHE A 225 12.85 6.59 -2.92
C PHE A 225 11.69 7.47 -3.40
N GLU A 226 10.56 7.43 -2.70
CA GLU A 226 9.40 8.27 -3.02
C GLU A 226 9.69 9.76 -2.81
N SER A 227 10.55 10.12 -1.87
CA SER A 227 10.99 11.51 -1.67
C SER A 227 11.88 12.03 -2.80
N ILE A 228 12.71 11.17 -3.39
CA ILE A 228 13.49 11.48 -4.60
C ILE A 228 12.55 11.66 -5.79
N HIS A 229 11.56 10.76 -5.91
CA HIS A 229 10.57 10.73 -6.99
C HIS A 229 11.22 10.80 -8.38
N PRO A 230 12.06 9.81 -8.73
CA PRO A 230 13.00 9.92 -9.83
C PRO A 230 12.36 9.95 -11.22
N PHE A 231 11.15 9.49 -11.38
CA PHE A 231 10.47 9.35 -12.67
C PHE A 231 9.31 10.34 -12.82
N ILE A 232 8.86 10.54 -14.05
CA ILE A 232 7.74 11.44 -14.36
C ILE A 232 6.39 10.87 -13.89
N ASP A 233 6.27 9.53 -13.86
CA ASP A 233 5.09 8.75 -13.45
C ASP A 233 5.58 7.37 -12.99
N GLY A 234 4.72 6.55 -12.35
CA GLY A 234 5.04 5.17 -11.98
C GLY A 234 5.96 5.00 -10.75
N ASN A 235 6.33 6.06 -10.03
CA ASN A 235 7.19 5.97 -8.85
C ASN A 235 6.57 5.07 -7.78
N GLY A 236 5.32 5.29 -7.38
CA GLY A 236 4.64 4.49 -6.35
C GLY A 236 4.58 3.00 -6.69
N ARG A 237 4.25 2.65 -7.94
CA ARG A 237 4.25 1.26 -8.41
C ARG A 237 5.65 0.64 -8.36
N THR A 238 6.65 1.37 -8.85
CA THR A 238 8.06 0.96 -8.79
C THR A 238 8.52 0.80 -7.35
N GLY A 239 8.24 1.75 -6.46
CA GLY A 239 8.60 1.70 -5.05
C GLY A 239 8.00 0.47 -4.32
N ARG A 240 6.74 0.11 -4.60
CA ARG A 240 6.12 -1.10 -4.04
C ARG A 240 6.73 -2.40 -4.59
N LEU A 241 7.16 -2.42 -5.84
CA LEU A 241 7.91 -3.53 -6.43
C LEU A 241 9.30 -3.66 -5.80
N LEU A 242 10.00 -2.55 -5.57
CA LEU A 242 11.30 -2.53 -4.89
C LEU A 242 11.19 -3.00 -3.42
N MET A 243 10.11 -2.64 -2.73
CA MET A 243 9.82 -3.14 -1.40
C MET A 243 9.70 -4.68 -1.39
N ASN A 244 8.98 -5.24 -2.35
CA ASN A 244 8.83 -6.68 -2.50
C ASN A 244 10.12 -7.36 -2.95
N PHE A 245 10.93 -6.73 -3.81
CA PHE A 245 12.26 -7.20 -4.13
C PHE A 245 13.12 -7.41 -2.88
N GLU A 246 13.18 -6.41 -2.01
CA GLU A 246 13.95 -6.47 -0.77
C GLU A 246 13.41 -7.52 0.20
N LEU A 247 12.10 -7.63 0.39
CA LEU A 247 11.50 -8.66 1.23
C LEU A 247 11.84 -10.07 0.75
N MET A 248 11.64 -10.33 -0.55
CA MET A 248 11.89 -11.65 -1.13
C MET A 248 13.37 -12.03 -1.12
N GLN A 249 14.30 -11.08 -1.27
CA GLN A 249 15.76 -11.37 -1.13
C GLN A 249 16.13 -11.89 0.25
N TYR A 250 15.35 -11.54 1.28
CA TYR A 250 15.54 -12.02 2.66
C TYR A 250 14.64 -13.21 3.01
N GLY A 251 14.00 -13.82 1.99
CA GLY A 251 13.17 -15.00 2.16
C GLY A 251 11.81 -14.73 2.79
N TYR A 252 11.36 -13.48 2.87
CA TYR A 252 9.99 -13.14 3.24
C TYR A 252 9.08 -13.22 2.02
N PRO A 253 7.82 -13.64 2.19
CA PRO A 253 6.86 -13.59 1.11
C PRO A 253 6.57 -12.13 0.71
N PRO A 254 6.21 -11.88 -0.57
CA PRO A 254 5.85 -10.54 -1.01
C PRO A 254 4.55 -10.07 -0.37
N ILE A 255 4.43 -8.77 -0.16
CA ILE A 255 3.27 -8.13 0.47
C ILE A 255 2.49 -7.27 -0.52
N ASN A 256 1.22 -7.07 -0.22
CA ASN A 256 0.30 -6.28 -1.02
C ASN A 256 -0.29 -5.14 -0.17
N VAL A 257 0.12 -3.90 -0.44
CA VAL A 257 -0.50 -2.71 0.17
C VAL A 257 -1.90 -2.55 -0.43
N LYS A 258 -2.94 -2.76 0.38
CA LYS A 258 -4.33 -2.76 -0.08
C LYS A 258 -4.81 -1.34 -0.42
N PHE A 259 -5.56 -1.19 -1.51
CA PHE A 259 -6.19 0.09 -1.87
C PHE A 259 -7.08 0.65 -0.76
N ALA A 260 -7.71 -0.21 0.03
CA ALA A 260 -8.49 0.19 1.20
C ALA A 260 -7.65 0.94 2.25
N ASP A 261 -6.36 0.67 2.34
CA ASP A 261 -5.41 1.31 3.24
C ASP A 261 -4.64 2.49 2.61
N ARG A 262 -5.03 2.90 1.39
CA ARG A 262 -4.39 4.00 0.64
C ARG A 262 -4.17 5.25 1.51
N LYS A 263 -5.17 5.62 2.30
CA LYS A 263 -5.03 6.78 3.19
C LYS A 263 -3.91 6.60 4.21
N ARG A 264 -3.84 5.42 4.85
CA ARG A 264 -2.79 5.07 5.82
C ARG A 264 -1.40 5.11 5.20
N TYR A 265 -1.32 4.59 3.97
CA TYR A 265 -0.10 4.55 3.20
C TYR A 265 0.41 5.96 2.89
N TYR A 266 -0.46 6.87 2.46
CA TYR A 266 -0.08 8.27 2.23
C TYR A 266 0.18 9.05 3.54
N ASP A 267 -0.59 8.81 4.61
CA ASP A 267 -0.32 9.40 5.92
C ASP A 267 1.10 9.03 6.44
N ALA A 268 1.65 7.87 6.04
CA ALA A 268 3.01 7.46 6.39
C ALA A 268 4.09 8.30 5.66
N PHE A 269 3.88 8.64 4.39
CA PHE A 269 4.76 9.58 3.69
C PHE A 269 4.71 10.97 4.30
N ASP A 270 3.53 11.46 4.65
CA ASP A 270 3.36 12.75 5.31
C ASP A 270 4.08 12.80 6.66
N SER A 271 4.01 11.71 7.44
CA SER A 271 4.70 11.60 8.72
C SER A 271 6.21 11.66 8.55
N TYR A 272 6.74 10.94 7.55
CA TYR A 272 8.17 10.96 7.24
C TYR A 272 8.63 12.31 6.72
N SER A 273 7.88 12.92 5.82
CA SER A 273 8.20 14.21 5.22
C SER A 273 8.26 15.33 6.25
N ARG A 274 7.35 15.33 7.24
CA ARG A 274 7.29 16.39 8.26
C ARG A 274 8.24 16.18 9.41
N ASN A 275 8.40 14.94 9.87
CA ASN A 275 9.02 14.63 11.16
C ASN A 275 10.16 13.63 11.05
N GLN A 276 10.49 13.14 9.84
CA GLN A 276 11.42 12.03 9.61
C GLN A 276 10.99 10.74 10.35
N ASP A 277 9.68 10.63 10.67
CA ASP A 277 9.12 9.48 11.38
C ASP A 277 8.71 8.38 10.41
N ALA A 278 9.53 7.33 10.32
CA ALA A 278 9.28 6.14 9.50
C ALA A 278 8.35 5.12 10.16
N LYS A 279 8.02 5.25 11.45
CA LYS A 279 7.23 4.26 12.21
C LYS A 279 5.90 3.89 11.56
N PRO A 280 5.09 4.83 11.00
CA PRO A 280 3.85 4.45 10.34
C PRO A 280 4.04 3.50 9.16
N MET A 281 5.09 3.69 8.34
CA MET A 281 5.41 2.82 7.21
C MET A 281 5.96 1.48 7.70
N ILE A 282 6.84 1.48 8.69
CA ILE A 282 7.38 0.27 9.33
C ILE A 282 6.25 -0.62 9.84
N ASN A 283 5.31 -0.03 10.58
CA ASN A 283 4.15 -0.76 11.11
C ASN A 283 3.25 -1.31 9.99
N LEU A 284 3.06 -0.55 8.92
CA LEU A 284 2.26 -0.98 7.77
C LEU A 284 2.89 -2.21 7.09
N ILE A 285 4.19 -2.17 6.83
CA ILE A 285 4.93 -3.30 6.25
C ILE A 285 4.89 -4.51 7.18
N ALA A 286 5.15 -4.31 8.48
CA ALA A 286 5.14 -5.38 9.47
C ALA A 286 3.76 -6.06 9.59
N GLU A 287 2.67 -5.30 9.54
CA GLU A 287 1.30 -5.85 9.50
C GLU A 287 1.10 -6.76 8.27
N TYR A 288 1.45 -6.28 7.08
CA TYR A 288 1.26 -7.05 5.85
C TYR A 288 2.17 -8.30 5.79
N VAL A 289 3.41 -8.21 6.28
CA VAL A 289 4.30 -9.38 6.38
C VAL A 289 3.71 -10.41 7.34
N THR A 290 3.20 -9.97 8.50
CA THR A 290 2.54 -10.85 9.47
C THR A 290 1.33 -11.55 8.85
N GLU A 291 0.40 -10.79 8.23
CA GLU A 291 -0.77 -11.35 7.56
C GLU A 291 -0.38 -12.40 6.51
N ARG A 292 0.69 -12.12 5.75
CA ARG A 292 1.13 -13.00 4.67
C ARG A 292 1.78 -14.28 5.20
N LEU A 293 2.62 -14.20 6.24
CA LEU A 293 3.19 -15.38 6.90
C LEU A 293 2.10 -16.25 7.51
N GLU A 294 1.13 -15.66 8.20
CA GLU A 294 -0.02 -16.40 8.75
C GLU A 294 -0.87 -17.06 7.65
N GLN A 295 -0.98 -16.45 6.47
CA GLN A 295 -1.66 -17.07 5.32
C GLN A 295 -0.92 -18.32 4.82
N TYR A 296 0.40 -18.23 4.67
CA TYR A 296 1.23 -19.37 4.24
C TYR A 296 1.15 -20.53 5.22
N LEU A 297 1.27 -20.23 6.52
CA LEU A 297 1.15 -21.25 7.57
C LEU A 297 -0.21 -21.93 7.59
N ARG A 298 -1.30 -21.19 7.39
CA ARG A 298 -2.64 -21.78 7.26
C ARG A 298 -2.73 -22.78 6.11
N ILE A 299 -2.15 -22.47 4.95
CA ILE A 299 -2.21 -23.36 3.78
C ILE A 299 -1.37 -24.61 3.99
N ILE A 300 -0.20 -24.51 4.63
CA ILE A 300 0.68 -25.65 4.90
C ILE A 300 0.03 -26.61 5.92
N ASN A 301 -0.75 -26.08 6.86
CA ASN A 301 -1.39 -26.85 7.94
C ASN A 301 -2.81 -27.36 7.57
N MET A 302 -3.30 -27.08 6.37
CA MET A 302 -4.54 -27.68 5.81
C MET A 302 -4.26 -29.00 5.12
#